data_797be8c964b7d97b652e35736e6b6879
#
_entry.id   797be8c964b7d97b652e35736e6b6879
#
_cell.length_a   1.000
_cell.length_b   1.000
_cell.length_c   1.000
_cell.angle_alpha   90.00
_cell.angle_beta   90.00
_cell.angle_gamma   90.00
#
_symmetry.space_group_name_H-M   'P 1'
#
loop_
_entity.id
_entity.type
_entity.pdbx_description
1 polymer ?
#
loop_
_entity_poly.entity_id
_entity_poly.type
_entity_poly.pdbx_seq_one_letter_code
_entity_poly.pdbx_strand_id
1 'polypeptide(L)'
;WENNYGGSVKALAAVKARLVQAAGDKDLPPYIYNDLKREHLIRTGSVVLHELYFENLGGSGEAAATEREAIAQAFGSFEDWEREFRRIGAGLGGGSGWVVLGFNLHTRQLENYWMAEHAHGPAATVPILVMDMYEHSYQMDYGAAAAKYIDAFFQNIQWESVSARLAGARAI
;
A
#
# COMPACT_ATOMS: atom_id res chain seq x y z
N TRP A 1 0.52 -15.04 4.09
CA TRP A 1 1.90 -14.62 3.81
C TRP A 1 2.53 -15.46 2.69
N GLU A 2 2.66 -16.78 2.87
CA GLU A 2 3.35 -17.66 1.91
C GLU A 2 2.70 -17.68 0.52
N ASN A 3 1.38 -17.74 0.44
CA ASN A 3 0.67 -17.88 -0.83
C ASN A 3 0.56 -16.56 -1.59
N ASN A 4 0.24 -15.47 -0.95
CA ASN A 4 0.04 -14.18 -1.64
C ASN A 4 1.36 -13.43 -1.82
N TYR A 5 2.04 -13.04 -0.76
CA TYR A 5 3.29 -12.29 -0.84
C TYR A 5 4.41 -13.15 -1.45
N GLY A 6 4.67 -14.34 -0.92
CA GLY A 6 5.70 -15.24 -1.46
C GLY A 6 5.47 -15.65 -2.90
N GLY A 7 4.19 -15.84 -3.29
CA GLY A 7 3.78 -16.05 -4.68
C GLY A 7 4.10 -14.85 -5.57
N SER A 8 3.85 -13.62 -5.12
CA SER A 8 4.14 -12.39 -5.84
C SER A 8 5.63 -12.14 -6.03
N VAL A 9 6.46 -12.45 -5.02
CA VAL A 9 7.94 -12.36 -5.14
C VAL A 9 8.46 -13.30 -6.23
N LYS A 10 8.00 -14.56 -6.24
CA LYS A 10 8.38 -15.54 -7.28
C LYS A 10 7.91 -15.10 -8.67
N ALA A 11 6.68 -14.61 -8.77
CA ALA A 11 6.11 -14.13 -10.03
C ALA A 11 6.85 -12.89 -10.55
N LEU A 12 7.23 -11.95 -9.67
CA LEU A 12 8.02 -10.78 -10.04
C LEU A 12 9.39 -11.17 -10.63
N ALA A 13 10.07 -12.12 -9.99
CA ALA A 13 11.35 -12.64 -10.49
C ALA A 13 11.19 -13.29 -11.88
N ALA A 14 10.14 -14.11 -12.07
CA ALA A 14 9.84 -14.77 -13.35
C ALA A 14 9.53 -13.76 -14.45
N VAL A 15 8.70 -12.74 -14.17
CA VAL A 15 8.36 -11.68 -15.13
C VAL A 15 9.60 -10.87 -15.52
N LYS A 16 10.46 -10.52 -14.57
CA LYS A 16 11.73 -9.82 -14.85
C LYS A 16 12.63 -10.64 -15.79
N ALA A 17 12.75 -11.96 -15.56
CA ALA A 17 13.50 -12.85 -16.44
C ALA A 17 12.90 -12.92 -17.86
N ARG A 18 11.57 -12.98 -17.97
CA ARG A 18 10.87 -12.94 -19.26
C ARG A 18 11.06 -11.62 -20.01
N LEU A 19 11.05 -10.49 -19.29
CA LEU A 19 11.30 -9.19 -19.90
C LEU A 19 12.71 -9.07 -20.48
N VAL A 20 13.72 -9.65 -19.82
CA VAL A 20 15.09 -9.68 -20.36
C VAL A 20 15.15 -10.46 -21.67
N GLN A 21 14.47 -11.62 -21.73
CA GLN A 21 14.39 -12.43 -22.98
C GLN A 21 13.62 -11.67 -24.07
N ALA A 22 12.47 -11.09 -23.73
CA ALA A 22 11.60 -10.36 -24.64
C ALA A 22 12.27 -9.11 -25.24
N ALA A 23 13.14 -8.45 -24.49
CA ALA A 23 13.87 -7.27 -24.96
C ALA A 23 14.85 -7.58 -26.11
N GLY A 24 15.31 -8.83 -26.22
CA GLY A 24 16.19 -9.30 -27.32
C GLY A 24 15.43 -9.80 -28.56
N ASP A 25 14.13 -10.03 -28.46
CA ASP A 25 13.29 -10.55 -29.52
C ASP A 25 12.69 -9.41 -30.36
N LYS A 26 13.25 -9.19 -31.54
CA LYS A 26 12.83 -8.12 -32.45
C LYS A 26 11.47 -8.38 -33.13
N ASP A 27 11.06 -9.65 -33.17
CA ASP A 27 9.81 -10.08 -33.82
C ASP A 27 8.66 -10.25 -32.83
N LEU A 28 8.93 -10.04 -31.54
CA LEU A 28 7.90 -10.13 -30.49
C LEU A 28 6.81 -9.06 -30.72
N PRO A 29 5.54 -9.45 -30.84
CA PRO A 29 4.45 -8.50 -30.99
C PRO A 29 4.38 -7.51 -29.81
N PRO A 30 4.18 -6.20 -30.05
CA PRO A 30 4.17 -5.16 -29.00
C PRO A 30 3.17 -5.43 -27.87
N TYR A 31 2.01 -6.04 -28.17
CA TYR A 31 1.00 -6.33 -27.15
C TYR A 31 1.49 -7.38 -26.13
N ILE A 32 2.29 -8.37 -26.56
CA ILE A 32 2.88 -9.36 -25.63
C ILE A 32 3.89 -8.69 -24.71
N TYR A 33 4.72 -7.79 -25.25
CA TYR A 33 5.66 -7.02 -24.41
C TYR A 33 4.93 -6.13 -23.41
N ASN A 34 3.84 -5.48 -23.82
CA ASN A 34 3.00 -4.67 -22.96
C ASN A 34 2.34 -5.50 -21.84
N ASP A 35 1.89 -6.71 -22.13
CA ASP A 35 1.32 -7.61 -21.13
C ASP A 35 2.37 -8.00 -20.07
N LEU A 36 3.61 -8.28 -20.49
CA LEU A 36 4.73 -8.50 -19.55
C LEU A 36 5.02 -7.28 -18.70
N LYS A 37 4.96 -6.07 -19.28
CA LYS A 37 5.15 -4.80 -18.52
C LYS A 37 4.01 -4.55 -17.55
N ARG A 38 2.77 -4.88 -17.92
CA ARG A 38 1.61 -4.81 -17.04
C ARG A 38 1.77 -5.77 -15.85
N GLU A 39 2.13 -7.03 -16.11
CA GLU A 39 2.42 -8.01 -15.04
C GLU A 39 3.58 -7.55 -14.14
N HIS A 40 4.64 -6.98 -14.72
CA HIS A 40 5.74 -6.41 -13.95
C HIS A 40 5.26 -5.34 -12.97
N LEU A 41 4.40 -4.41 -13.43
CA LEU A 41 3.84 -3.36 -12.59
C LEU A 41 2.98 -3.94 -11.45
N ILE A 42 2.06 -4.87 -11.77
CA ILE A 42 1.17 -5.52 -10.79
C ILE A 42 2.00 -6.26 -9.73
N ARG A 43 2.99 -7.08 -10.13
CA ARG A 43 3.81 -7.84 -9.19
C ARG A 43 4.72 -6.96 -8.35
N THR A 44 5.26 -5.89 -8.93
CA THR A 44 6.05 -4.90 -8.16
C THR A 44 5.18 -4.23 -7.10
N GLY A 45 4.01 -3.74 -7.48
CA GLY A 45 3.06 -3.12 -6.54
C GLY A 45 2.64 -4.09 -5.44
N SER A 46 2.32 -5.36 -5.81
CA SER A 46 1.95 -6.38 -4.82
C SER A 46 3.09 -6.62 -3.80
N VAL A 47 4.32 -6.81 -4.26
CA VAL A 47 5.46 -7.03 -3.35
C VAL A 47 5.66 -5.83 -2.42
N VAL A 48 5.79 -4.63 -2.98
CA VAL A 48 6.11 -3.43 -2.20
C VAL A 48 5.00 -3.08 -1.21
N LEU A 49 3.72 -3.14 -1.64
CA LEU A 49 2.61 -2.78 -0.77
C LEU A 49 2.44 -3.78 0.39
N HIS A 50 2.66 -5.08 0.15
CA HIS A 50 2.64 -6.07 1.24
C HIS A 50 3.82 -5.88 2.21
N GLU A 51 5.03 -5.60 1.73
CA GLU A 51 6.18 -5.30 2.59
C GLU A 51 5.89 -4.10 3.51
N LEU A 52 5.40 -3.01 2.93
CA LEU A 52 5.01 -1.82 3.68
C LEU A 52 3.87 -2.10 4.67
N TYR A 53 2.88 -2.90 4.27
CA TYR A 53 1.77 -3.32 5.14
C TYR A 53 2.26 -4.13 6.33
N PHE A 54 3.12 -5.14 6.12
CA PHE A 54 3.66 -5.94 7.22
C PHE A 54 4.50 -5.12 8.18
N GLU A 55 5.31 -4.19 7.69
CA GLU A 55 6.10 -3.27 8.51
C GLU A 55 5.24 -2.26 9.30
N ASN A 56 3.99 -2.04 8.89
CA ASN A 56 3.05 -1.19 9.62
C ASN A 56 2.44 -1.88 10.84
N LEU A 57 2.59 -3.20 10.98
CA LEU A 57 1.89 -4.00 11.99
C LEU A 57 2.81 -4.37 13.15
N GLY A 58 2.22 -4.73 14.28
CA GLY A 58 2.92 -5.19 15.47
C GLY A 58 3.26 -4.08 16.47
N GLY A 59 2.73 -2.88 16.27
CA GLY A 59 2.82 -1.78 17.23
C GLY A 59 1.68 -1.75 18.24
N SER A 60 1.62 -0.67 19.00
CA SER A 60 0.57 -0.41 20.00
C SER A 60 -0.65 0.31 19.43
N GLY A 61 -0.58 0.79 18.18
CA GLY A 61 -1.58 1.69 17.60
C GLY A 61 -1.48 3.15 18.09
N GLU A 62 -0.64 3.42 19.07
CA GLU A 62 -0.53 4.76 19.68
C GLU A 62 0.48 5.62 18.93
N ALA A 63 -0.02 6.64 18.21
CA ALA A 63 0.80 7.64 17.56
C ALA A 63 1.38 8.61 18.60
N ALA A 64 2.67 8.90 18.52
CA ALA A 64 3.29 9.93 19.37
C ALA A 64 2.84 11.34 18.94
N ALA A 65 3.14 12.33 19.77
CA ALA A 65 2.72 13.73 19.53
C ALA A 65 3.22 14.26 18.18
N THR A 66 4.43 13.90 17.79
CA THR A 66 5.07 14.33 16.53
C THR A 66 4.35 13.82 15.28
N GLU A 67 3.90 12.57 15.30
CA GLU A 67 3.11 11.98 14.19
C GLU A 67 1.72 12.60 14.12
N ARG A 68 1.07 12.74 15.28
CA ARG A 68 -0.24 13.38 15.38
C ARG A 68 -0.22 14.81 14.85
N GLU A 69 0.80 15.58 15.22
CA GLU A 69 0.97 16.95 14.76
C GLU A 69 1.23 17.01 13.24
N ALA A 70 2.13 16.17 12.73
CA ALA A 70 2.45 16.13 11.31
C ALA A 70 1.22 15.77 10.44
N ILE A 71 0.37 14.86 10.91
CA ILE A 71 -0.88 14.49 10.26
C ILE A 71 -1.92 15.60 10.39
N ALA A 72 -2.08 16.18 11.58
CA ALA A 72 -3.02 17.27 11.84
C ALA A 72 -2.75 18.51 10.96
N GLN A 73 -1.49 18.82 10.67
CA GLN A 73 -1.13 19.90 9.74
C GLN A 73 -1.70 19.71 8.34
N ALA A 74 -1.80 18.47 7.84
CA ALA A 74 -2.31 18.19 6.52
C ALA A 74 -3.84 18.04 6.47
N PHE A 75 -4.45 17.50 7.55
CA PHE A 75 -5.87 17.12 7.55
C PHE A 75 -6.75 17.97 8.48
N GLY A 76 -6.16 18.93 9.21
CA GLY A 76 -6.87 19.75 10.19
C GLY A 76 -6.84 19.15 11.61
N SER A 77 -7.01 17.81 11.73
CA SER A 77 -6.80 17.06 12.96
C SER A 77 -6.37 15.63 12.66
N PHE A 78 -5.82 14.94 13.67
CA PHE A 78 -5.53 13.51 13.55
C PHE A 78 -6.81 12.68 13.38
N GLU A 79 -7.86 13.08 14.07
CA GLU A 79 -9.18 12.43 14.03
C GLU A 79 -9.87 12.62 12.67
N ASP A 80 -9.67 13.75 11.99
CA ASP A 80 -10.16 13.97 10.62
C ASP A 80 -9.45 13.08 9.62
N TRP A 81 -8.13 12.95 9.74
CA TRP A 81 -7.34 12.00 8.96
C TRP A 81 -7.81 10.55 9.16
N GLU A 82 -7.91 10.11 10.41
CA GLU A 82 -8.32 8.75 10.75
C GLU A 82 -9.72 8.45 10.20
N ARG A 83 -10.65 9.37 10.37
CA ARG A 83 -12.02 9.25 9.84
C ARG A 83 -12.04 9.08 8.33
N GLU A 84 -11.23 9.86 7.60
CA GLU A 84 -11.12 9.75 6.14
C GLU A 84 -10.48 8.42 5.73
N PHE A 85 -9.37 8.04 6.33
CA PHE A 85 -8.66 6.79 6.06
C PHE A 85 -9.58 5.57 6.27
N ARG A 86 -10.32 5.55 7.38
CA ARG A 86 -11.33 4.52 7.68
C ARG A 86 -12.47 4.48 6.67
N ARG A 87 -12.94 5.62 6.18
CA ARG A 87 -13.99 5.70 5.16
C ARG A 87 -13.55 5.09 3.84
N ILE A 88 -12.32 5.35 3.43
CA ILE A 88 -11.74 4.74 2.22
C ILE A 88 -11.69 3.21 2.39
N GLY A 89 -11.20 2.73 3.54
CA GLY A 89 -11.17 1.30 3.85
C GLY A 89 -12.54 0.65 3.85
N ALA A 90 -13.52 1.28 4.48
CA ALA A 90 -14.90 0.77 4.49
C ALA A 90 -15.49 0.69 3.07
N GLY A 91 -15.16 1.63 2.19
CA GLY A 91 -15.59 1.61 0.79
C GLY A 91 -14.95 0.51 -0.06
N LEU A 92 -13.85 -0.08 0.41
CA LEU A 92 -13.18 -1.23 -0.22
C LEU A 92 -13.58 -2.57 0.40
N GLY A 93 -14.34 -2.56 1.51
CA GLY A 93 -14.75 -3.77 2.21
C GLY A 93 -15.60 -4.70 1.34
N GLY A 94 -15.31 -5.99 1.37
CA GLY A 94 -15.95 -7.01 0.52
C GLY A 94 -15.45 -7.04 -0.92
N GLY A 95 -14.34 -6.37 -1.20
CA GLY A 95 -13.70 -6.34 -2.51
C GLY A 95 -12.18 -6.50 -2.41
N SER A 96 -11.46 -5.65 -3.12
CA SER A 96 -10.00 -5.60 -3.13
C SER A 96 -9.50 -4.16 -3.15
N GLY A 97 -8.29 -3.95 -2.71
CA GLY A 97 -7.62 -2.67 -2.82
C GLY A 97 -6.75 -2.33 -1.62
N TRP A 98 -6.29 -1.10 -1.60
CA TRP A 98 -5.39 -0.56 -0.59
C TRP A 98 -5.84 0.83 -0.16
N VAL A 99 -5.67 1.14 1.10
CA VAL A 99 -5.70 2.52 1.58
C VAL A 99 -4.28 2.94 1.90
N VAL A 100 -3.88 4.08 1.37
CA VAL A 100 -2.51 4.56 1.51
C VAL A 100 -2.52 6.00 2.02
N LEU A 101 -1.90 6.24 3.18
CA LEU A 101 -1.43 7.56 3.53
C LEU A 101 -0.10 7.77 2.79
N GLY A 102 -0.04 8.72 1.88
CA GLY A 102 1.12 9.00 1.08
C GLY A 102 1.65 10.42 1.31
N PHE A 103 2.96 10.59 1.17
CA PHE A 103 3.59 11.90 1.07
C PHE A 103 3.80 12.24 -0.41
N ASN A 104 3.04 13.18 -0.91
CA ASN A 104 3.13 13.62 -2.29
C ASN A 104 4.33 14.57 -2.47
N LEU A 105 5.31 14.16 -3.25
CA LEU A 105 6.55 14.91 -3.46
C LEU A 105 6.33 16.21 -4.26
N HIS A 106 5.26 16.29 -5.04
CA HIS A 106 4.92 17.48 -5.84
C HIS A 106 4.24 18.55 -5.00
N THR A 107 3.23 18.15 -4.20
CA THR A 107 2.50 19.08 -3.31
C THR A 107 3.19 19.29 -1.97
N ARG A 108 4.13 18.42 -1.59
CA ARG A 108 4.82 18.38 -0.30
C ARG A 108 3.87 18.17 0.87
N GLN A 109 2.76 17.46 0.64
CA GLN A 109 1.72 17.22 1.64
C GLN A 109 1.44 15.73 1.85
N LEU A 110 0.89 15.41 3.01
CA LEU A 110 0.29 14.11 3.30
C LEU A 110 -1.13 14.08 2.74
N GLU A 111 -1.47 13.00 2.06
CA GLU A 111 -2.78 12.79 1.46
C GLU A 111 -3.20 11.33 1.62
N ASN A 112 -4.50 11.05 1.81
CA ASN A 112 -5.02 9.68 1.77
C ASN A 112 -5.41 9.32 0.34
N TYR A 113 -5.03 8.10 -0.07
CA TYR A 113 -5.31 7.58 -1.41
C TYR A 113 -6.07 6.27 -1.37
N TRP A 114 -7.01 6.14 -2.29
CA TRP A 114 -7.71 4.92 -2.64
C TRP A 114 -7.01 4.23 -3.81
N MET A 115 -6.80 2.93 -3.71
CA MET A 115 -6.22 2.12 -4.79
C MET A 115 -7.03 0.84 -4.95
N ALA A 116 -7.57 0.60 -6.16
CA ALA A 116 -8.39 -0.60 -6.43
C ALA A 116 -7.56 -1.88 -6.60
N GLU A 117 -6.30 -1.76 -6.99
CA GLU A 117 -5.42 -2.90 -7.23
C GLU A 117 -3.94 -2.52 -7.03
N HIS A 118 -3.06 -3.52 -7.10
CA HIS A 118 -1.61 -3.35 -6.91
C HIS A 118 -0.93 -2.43 -7.95
N ALA A 119 -1.52 -2.29 -9.14
CA ALA A 119 -0.97 -1.45 -10.21
C ALA A 119 -1.37 0.03 -10.08
N HIS A 120 -2.34 0.35 -9.24
CA HIS A 120 -2.69 1.73 -8.96
C HIS A 120 -1.65 2.34 -8.02
N GLY A 121 -1.32 3.60 -8.26
CA GLY A 121 -0.43 4.35 -7.41
C GLY A 121 -0.51 5.82 -7.75
N PRO A 122 -0.61 6.71 -6.75
CA PRO A 122 -0.61 8.14 -7.00
C PRO A 122 0.76 8.57 -7.53
N ALA A 123 0.76 9.46 -8.54
CA ALA A 123 1.99 9.97 -9.12
C ALA A 123 2.83 10.73 -8.07
N ALA A 124 4.15 10.61 -8.16
CA ALA A 124 5.11 11.30 -7.30
C ALA A 124 4.81 11.17 -5.79
N THR A 125 4.37 10.00 -5.34
CA THR A 125 3.98 9.78 -3.95
C THR A 125 4.78 8.66 -3.31
N VAL A 126 5.26 8.92 -2.09
CA VAL A 126 5.91 7.91 -1.23
C VAL A 126 4.86 7.36 -0.26
N PRO A 127 4.55 6.05 -0.28
CA PRO A 127 3.63 5.45 0.69
C PRO A 127 4.21 5.54 2.11
N ILE A 128 3.43 6.03 3.06
CA ILE A 128 3.83 6.22 4.45
C ILE A 128 3.16 5.19 5.37
N LEU A 129 1.83 5.02 5.25
CA LEU A 129 1.04 4.00 5.93
C LEU A 129 0.18 3.29 4.89
N VAL A 130 0.18 1.96 4.91
CA VAL A 130 -0.53 1.13 3.93
C VAL A 130 -1.44 0.15 4.66
N MET A 131 -2.73 0.11 4.28
CA MET A 131 -3.69 -0.87 4.78
C MET A 131 -4.17 -1.76 3.63
N ASP A 132 -4.03 -3.06 3.80
CA ASP A 132 -4.50 -4.07 2.86
C ASP A 132 -6.00 -4.31 3.05
N MET A 133 -6.81 -4.05 2.02
CA MET A 133 -8.26 -4.29 2.03
C MET A 133 -8.69 -5.46 1.13
N TYR A 134 -7.74 -6.27 0.65
CA TYR A 134 -8.08 -7.55 0.06
C TYR A 134 -8.62 -8.51 1.11
N GLU A 135 -9.60 -9.33 0.75
CA GLU A 135 -10.22 -10.28 1.69
C GLU A 135 -9.22 -11.22 2.37
N HIS A 136 -8.11 -11.57 1.70
CA HIS A 136 -7.07 -12.43 2.28
C HIS A 136 -6.37 -11.82 3.50
N SER A 137 -6.44 -10.50 3.69
CA SER A 137 -5.86 -9.84 4.86
C SER A 137 -6.71 -9.97 6.13
N TYR A 138 -8.01 -10.27 6.01
CA TYR A 138 -8.92 -10.26 7.15
C TYR A 138 -9.98 -11.37 7.20
N GLN A 139 -10.24 -12.06 6.07
CA GLN A 139 -11.35 -13.01 5.99
C GLN A 139 -11.25 -14.18 6.99
N MET A 140 -10.02 -14.65 7.25
CA MET A 140 -9.80 -15.78 8.17
C MET A 140 -10.16 -15.45 9.62
N ASP A 141 -9.92 -14.20 10.05
CA ASP A 141 -10.11 -13.77 11.44
C ASP A 141 -11.45 -13.02 11.66
N TYR A 142 -11.90 -12.27 10.64
CA TYR A 142 -13.04 -11.37 10.75
C TYR A 142 -14.20 -11.72 9.80
N GLY A 143 -14.03 -12.72 8.91
CA GLY A 143 -15.02 -13.05 7.89
C GLY A 143 -15.34 -11.83 7.01
N ALA A 144 -16.62 -11.54 6.81
CA ALA A 144 -17.09 -10.38 6.05
C ALA A 144 -17.07 -9.05 6.86
N ALA A 145 -16.64 -9.07 8.13
CA ALA A 145 -16.70 -7.90 9.01
C ALA A 145 -15.49 -6.96 8.82
N ALA A 146 -15.32 -6.39 7.61
CA ALA A 146 -14.22 -5.48 7.28
C ALA A 146 -14.05 -4.33 8.28
N ALA A 147 -15.13 -3.81 8.87
CA ALA A 147 -15.06 -2.76 9.90
C ALA A 147 -14.27 -3.20 11.13
N LYS A 148 -14.45 -4.45 11.60
CA LYS A 148 -13.69 -4.99 12.74
C LYS A 148 -12.20 -5.15 12.41
N TYR A 149 -11.89 -5.52 11.18
CA TYR A 149 -10.50 -5.57 10.72
C TYR A 149 -9.87 -4.18 10.70
N ILE A 150 -10.58 -3.16 10.19
CA ILE A 150 -10.09 -1.78 10.20
C ILE A 150 -9.80 -1.33 11.65
N ASP A 151 -10.68 -1.65 12.61
CA ASP A 151 -10.45 -1.35 14.03
C ASP A 151 -9.18 -2.05 14.55
N ALA A 152 -9.01 -3.33 14.24
CA ALA A 152 -7.83 -4.09 14.62
C ALA A 152 -6.56 -3.55 13.95
N PHE A 153 -6.61 -3.13 12.69
CA PHE A 153 -5.49 -2.52 12.01
C PHE A 153 -5.00 -1.28 12.77
N PHE A 154 -5.90 -0.35 13.12
CA PHE A 154 -5.55 0.86 13.86
C PHE A 154 -4.96 0.57 15.24
N GLN A 155 -5.42 -0.48 15.92
CA GLN A 155 -4.90 -0.91 17.23
C GLN A 155 -3.49 -1.53 17.16
N ASN A 156 -3.04 -1.89 15.97
CA ASN A 156 -1.77 -2.58 15.73
C ASN A 156 -0.78 -1.80 14.87
N ILE A 157 -1.04 -0.53 14.58
CA ILE A 157 -0.12 0.28 13.76
C ILE A 157 1.23 0.43 14.49
N GLN A 158 2.31 0.11 13.77
CA GLN A 158 3.69 0.35 14.20
C GLN A 158 4.11 1.76 13.76
N TRP A 159 3.84 2.74 14.60
CA TRP A 159 4.06 4.15 14.28
C TRP A 159 5.52 4.53 14.08
N GLU A 160 6.47 3.81 14.67
CA GLU A 160 7.90 4.06 14.43
C GLU A 160 8.29 3.86 12.96
N SER A 161 7.75 2.81 12.32
CA SER A 161 7.97 2.56 10.88
C SER A 161 7.34 3.66 10.03
N VAL A 162 6.15 4.13 10.39
CA VAL A 162 5.44 5.24 9.71
C VAL A 162 6.27 6.52 9.80
N SER A 163 6.77 6.86 10.99
CA SER A 163 7.61 8.04 11.23
C SER A 163 8.91 8.01 10.45
N ALA A 164 9.59 6.86 10.44
CA ALA A 164 10.84 6.70 9.70
C ALA A 164 10.63 6.93 8.19
N ARG A 165 9.53 6.39 7.61
CA ARG A 165 9.18 6.62 6.21
C ARG A 165 8.84 8.06 5.91
N LEU A 166 8.06 8.72 6.79
CA LEU A 166 7.73 10.13 6.62
C LEU A 166 8.96 11.02 6.67
N ALA A 167 9.87 10.77 7.61
CA ALA A 167 11.14 11.50 7.68
C ALA A 167 11.97 11.30 6.41
N GLY A 168 12.10 10.08 5.91
CA GLY A 168 12.77 9.76 4.65
C GLY A 168 12.14 10.45 3.44
N ALA A 169 10.80 10.43 3.34
CA ALA A 169 10.08 11.07 2.24
C ALA A 169 10.24 12.60 2.21
N ARG A 170 10.28 13.24 3.39
CA ARG A 170 10.51 14.68 3.51
C ARG A 170 11.93 15.12 3.14
N ALA A 171 12.89 14.22 3.24
CA ALA A 171 14.29 14.48 2.90
C ALA A 171 14.59 14.41 1.38
N ILE A 172 13.68 13.85 0.58
CA ILE A 172 13.75 13.84 -0.88
C ILE A 172 13.38 15.23 -1.43
#